data_71b50072ab7971d53df6e54fb3b2ab59
#
_entry.id   71b50072ab7971d53df6e54fb3b2ab59
#
_cell.length_a   1.000
_cell.length_b   1.000
_cell.length_c   1.000
_cell.angle_alpha   90.00
_cell.angle_beta   90.00
_cell.angle_gamma   90.00
#
_symmetry.space_group_name_H-M   'P 1'
#
loop_
_entity.id
_entity.type
_entity.pdbx_description
1 polymer ?
#
loop_
_entity_poly.entity_id
_entity_poly.type
_entity_poly.pdbx_seq_one_letter_code
_entity_poly.pdbx_strand_id
1 'polypeptide(L)'
;MGEVKWSDVKRIANLELGYEEGSNNWTKYARDLDAINYFNTPKQNVAWCCTYTSWCFWKAANPDPKGTALAAQYQPTKDNCGCGVKFNAQYYKNKGKFFSKPQEGDVFFTKGFNHTGFVYKIIDANTFITNEGNHNNKVDSCVRSVDEMEGFGRPWWTPEDPEPTPEPDKKVYIDVNIKQPQDVDIIININKVFTS
;
A
#
# COMPACT_ATOMS: atom_id res chain seq x y z
N MET A 1 9.80 13.48 14.03
CA MET A 1 9.70 13.01 12.63
C MET A 1 8.32 12.41 12.52
N GLY A 2 7.57 12.66 11.44
CA GLY A 2 6.25 12.04 11.28
C GLY A 2 6.36 10.51 11.13
N GLU A 3 5.24 9.83 11.28
CA GLU A 3 5.16 8.36 11.25
C GLU A 3 4.40 7.88 10.01
N VAL A 4 4.88 6.80 9.42
CA VAL A 4 4.16 6.02 8.41
C VAL A 4 4.55 4.55 8.55
N LYS A 5 3.56 3.70 8.87
CA LYS A 5 3.74 2.26 9.06
C LYS A 5 3.25 1.51 7.82
N TRP A 6 3.92 0.40 7.50
CA TRP A 6 3.46 -0.45 6.40
C TRP A 6 2.05 -1.01 6.66
N SER A 7 1.75 -1.40 7.89
CA SER A 7 0.42 -1.89 8.27
C SER A 7 -0.70 -0.90 7.93
N ASP A 8 -0.49 0.40 8.16
CA ASP A 8 -1.47 1.44 7.82
C ASP A 8 -1.62 1.62 6.31
N VAL A 9 -0.50 1.68 5.57
CA VAL A 9 -0.53 1.74 4.10
C VAL A 9 -1.21 0.49 3.53
N LYS A 10 -0.88 -0.69 4.03
CA LYS A 10 -1.47 -1.97 3.64
C LYS A 10 -2.99 -1.99 3.86
N ARG A 11 -3.45 -1.51 5.01
CA ARG A 11 -4.88 -1.39 5.34
C ARG A 11 -5.59 -0.42 4.40
N ILE A 12 -5.02 0.75 4.14
CA ILE A 12 -5.57 1.76 3.22
C ILE A 12 -5.64 1.20 1.80
N ALA A 13 -4.56 0.60 1.31
CA ALA A 13 -4.51 0.02 -0.03
C ALA A 13 -5.55 -1.11 -0.21
N ASN A 14 -5.79 -1.90 0.83
CA ASN A 14 -6.80 -2.95 0.79
C ASN A 14 -8.24 -2.39 0.72
N LEU A 15 -8.52 -1.26 1.38
CA LEU A 15 -9.83 -0.60 1.33
C LEU A 15 -10.13 0.00 -0.05
N GLU A 16 -9.12 0.21 -0.87
CA GLU A 16 -9.25 0.79 -2.20
C GLU A 16 -9.45 -0.25 -3.31
N LEU A 17 -9.32 -1.55 -3.01
CA LEU A 17 -9.53 -2.61 -4.00
C LEU A 17 -10.89 -2.50 -4.68
N GLY A 18 -10.87 -2.56 -6.01
CA GLY A 18 -12.05 -2.41 -6.85
C GLY A 18 -12.46 -0.97 -7.15
N TYR A 19 -11.74 0.05 -6.63
CA TYR A 19 -11.97 1.42 -7.08
C TYR A 19 -11.68 1.52 -8.58
N GLU A 20 -12.62 2.09 -9.34
CA GLU A 20 -12.49 2.37 -10.77
C GLU A 20 -12.32 3.86 -11.03
N GLU A 21 -11.50 4.20 -12.03
CA GLU A 21 -11.35 5.59 -12.45
C GLU A 21 -12.62 6.14 -13.10
N GLY A 22 -12.79 7.44 -13.02
CA GLY A 22 -13.79 8.15 -13.80
C GLY A 22 -13.33 8.40 -15.25
N SER A 23 -14.16 9.08 -16.01
CA SER A 23 -13.84 9.41 -17.41
C SER A 23 -12.48 10.12 -17.53
N ASN A 24 -11.71 9.73 -18.54
CA ASN A 24 -10.42 10.35 -18.87
C ASN A 24 -9.39 10.28 -17.72
N ASN A 25 -9.22 9.12 -17.11
CA ASN A 25 -8.31 8.91 -15.98
C ASN A 25 -8.57 9.81 -14.76
N TRP A 26 -9.81 10.25 -14.55
CA TRP A 26 -10.16 11.01 -13.35
C TRP A 26 -10.12 10.13 -12.13
N THR A 27 -9.39 10.55 -11.08
CA THR A 27 -9.33 9.79 -9.82
C THR A 27 -9.44 10.69 -8.59
N LYS A 28 -10.01 10.13 -7.51
CA LYS A 28 -9.96 10.79 -6.20
C LYS A 28 -8.53 10.96 -5.69
N TYR A 29 -7.62 10.08 -6.07
CA TYR A 29 -6.21 10.13 -5.66
C TYR A 29 -5.51 11.37 -6.20
N ALA A 30 -5.65 11.62 -7.49
CA ALA A 30 -5.12 12.83 -8.12
C ALA A 30 -5.81 14.09 -7.56
N ARG A 31 -7.13 14.09 -7.42
CA ARG A 31 -7.87 15.22 -6.82
C ARG A 31 -7.30 15.60 -5.44
N ASP A 32 -7.12 14.63 -4.57
CA ASP A 32 -6.67 14.87 -3.19
C ASP A 32 -5.22 15.38 -3.15
N LEU A 33 -4.33 14.79 -3.96
CA LEU A 33 -2.92 15.18 -3.99
C LEU A 33 -2.70 16.51 -4.74
N ASP A 34 -3.49 16.80 -5.76
CA ASP A 34 -3.46 18.09 -6.46
C ASP A 34 -3.93 19.22 -5.55
N ALA A 35 -4.96 18.98 -4.72
CA ALA A 35 -5.47 19.96 -3.76
C ALA A 35 -4.41 20.44 -2.75
N ILE A 36 -3.44 19.60 -2.42
CA ILE A 36 -2.32 19.94 -1.51
C ILE A 36 -1.02 20.24 -2.26
N ASN A 37 -1.06 20.32 -3.56
CA ASN A 37 0.12 20.49 -4.41
C ASN A 37 1.23 19.47 -4.07
N TYR A 38 0.89 18.18 -3.98
CA TYR A 38 1.84 17.14 -3.60
C TYR A 38 3.00 17.04 -4.60
N PHE A 39 2.70 17.02 -5.90
CA PHE A 39 3.68 16.98 -6.98
C PHE A 39 3.94 18.38 -7.59
N ASN A 40 4.94 18.46 -8.42
CA ASN A 40 5.32 19.69 -9.14
C ASN A 40 4.28 20.16 -10.16
N THR A 41 3.44 19.25 -10.66
CA THR A 41 2.32 19.54 -11.57
C THR A 41 1.10 18.69 -11.20
N PRO A 42 -0.14 19.15 -11.50
CA PRO A 42 -1.36 18.37 -11.32
C PRO A 42 -1.32 17.00 -11.99
N LYS A 43 -2.01 16.03 -11.43
CA LYS A 43 -2.01 14.62 -11.86
C LYS A 43 -3.38 14.08 -12.27
N GLN A 44 -4.38 14.93 -12.41
CA GLN A 44 -5.62 14.53 -13.05
C GLN A 44 -5.41 14.23 -14.54
N ASN A 45 -6.21 13.32 -15.06
CA ASN A 45 -6.28 12.96 -16.47
C ASN A 45 -4.98 12.37 -17.06
N VAL A 46 -4.16 11.74 -16.21
CA VAL A 46 -2.95 11.01 -16.61
C VAL A 46 -2.89 9.65 -15.91
N ALA A 47 -2.00 8.77 -16.38
CA ALA A 47 -1.77 7.48 -15.72
C ALA A 47 -1.45 7.66 -14.22
N TRP A 48 -2.14 6.94 -13.35
CA TRP A 48 -2.21 7.23 -11.92
C TRP A 48 -1.63 6.15 -10.99
N CYS A 49 -0.88 5.19 -11.51
CA CYS A 49 -0.25 4.15 -10.66
C CYS A 49 0.67 4.76 -9.58
N CYS A 50 1.54 5.73 -9.96
CA CYS A 50 2.39 6.44 -9.00
C CYS A 50 1.59 7.38 -8.08
N THR A 51 0.54 8.00 -8.60
CA THR A 51 -0.34 8.89 -7.83
C THR A 51 -1.03 8.10 -6.73
N TYR A 52 -1.52 6.91 -7.06
CA TYR A 52 -2.14 5.99 -6.11
C TYR A 52 -1.19 5.58 -4.99
N THR A 53 0.02 5.09 -5.33
CA THR A 53 0.99 4.71 -4.31
C THR A 53 1.31 5.87 -3.37
N SER A 54 1.59 7.06 -3.91
CA SER A 54 1.87 8.25 -3.09
C SER A 54 0.67 8.70 -2.25
N TRP A 55 -0.56 8.53 -2.76
CA TRP A 55 -1.77 8.82 -2.01
C TRP A 55 -1.94 7.88 -0.80
N CYS A 56 -1.65 6.59 -0.94
CA CYS A 56 -1.67 5.64 0.17
C CYS A 56 -0.67 6.02 1.26
N PHE A 57 0.55 6.42 0.90
CA PHE A 57 1.52 6.95 1.85
C PHE A 57 1.03 8.20 2.55
N TRP A 58 0.47 9.15 1.80
CA TRP A 58 -0.06 10.39 2.35
C TRP A 58 -1.21 10.14 3.33
N LYS A 59 -2.11 9.22 3.02
CA LYS A 59 -3.23 8.86 3.91
C LYS A 59 -2.78 8.18 5.20
N ALA A 60 -1.69 7.43 5.16
CA ALA A 60 -1.15 6.72 6.32
C ALA A 60 -0.26 7.60 7.20
N ALA A 61 0.32 8.65 6.64
CA ALA A 61 1.29 9.49 7.33
C ALA A 61 0.65 10.45 8.34
N ASN A 62 1.31 10.65 9.49
CA ASN A 62 0.84 11.49 10.57
C ASN A 62 2.04 12.03 11.41
N PRO A 63 2.02 13.23 12.00
CA PRO A 63 1.02 14.30 11.92
C PRO A 63 1.19 15.24 10.72
N ASP A 64 2.32 15.23 10.00
CA ASP A 64 2.55 15.96 8.74
C ASP A 64 2.43 15.01 7.56
N PRO A 65 1.20 14.80 7.02
CA PRO A 65 0.99 13.75 6.02
C PRO A 65 1.85 13.91 4.78
N LYS A 66 1.99 15.14 4.26
CA LYS A 66 2.75 15.37 3.03
C LYS A 66 4.25 15.20 3.25
N GLY A 67 4.82 15.88 4.24
CA GLY A 67 6.25 15.84 4.52
C GLY A 67 6.71 14.42 4.87
N THR A 68 5.95 13.71 5.68
CA THR A 68 6.23 12.32 6.09
C THR A 68 6.13 11.36 4.90
N ALA A 69 5.09 11.47 4.07
CA ALA A 69 4.93 10.62 2.89
C ALA A 69 6.05 10.82 1.85
N LEU A 70 6.45 12.07 1.63
CA LEU A 70 7.59 12.39 0.76
C LEU A 70 8.90 11.79 1.31
N ALA A 71 9.15 11.95 2.61
CA ALA A 71 10.35 11.43 3.26
C ALA A 71 10.42 9.90 3.21
N ALA A 72 9.32 9.21 3.47
CA ALA A 72 9.25 7.75 3.45
C ALA A 72 9.57 7.15 2.07
N GLN A 73 9.18 7.85 1.01
CA GLN A 73 9.44 7.46 -0.38
C GLN A 73 10.73 8.07 -0.95
N TYR A 74 11.50 8.79 -0.14
CA TYR A 74 12.69 9.55 -0.58
C TYR A 74 12.39 10.56 -1.70
N GLN A 75 11.13 10.97 -1.80
CA GLN A 75 10.70 11.97 -2.78
C GLN A 75 11.20 13.36 -2.38
N PRO A 76 11.60 14.20 -3.32
CA PRO A 76 11.99 15.57 -3.03
C PRO A 76 10.78 16.43 -2.65
N THR A 77 11.04 17.67 -2.25
CA THR A 77 9.98 18.66 -2.02
C THR A 77 9.16 18.93 -3.30
N LYS A 78 8.00 19.57 -3.13
CA LYS A 78 7.04 19.85 -4.21
C LYS A 78 7.69 20.29 -5.53
N ASP A 79 8.58 21.25 -5.48
CA ASP A 79 9.12 21.90 -6.69
C ASP A 79 9.97 20.98 -7.56
N ASN A 80 10.48 19.89 -6.97
CA ASN A 80 11.29 18.88 -7.63
C ASN A 80 10.63 17.49 -7.64
N CYS A 81 9.46 17.34 -7.04
CA CYS A 81 8.77 16.05 -6.97
C CYS A 81 7.98 15.77 -8.25
N GLY A 82 8.61 15.08 -9.19
CA GLY A 82 7.92 14.53 -10.35
C GLY A 82 7.10 13.30 -9.98
N CYS A 83 5.98 13.11 -10.69
CA CYS A 83 5.21 11.87 -10.61
C CYS A 83 5.42 11.09 -11.91
N GLY A 84 5.89 9.88 -11.76
CA GLY A 84 6.11 8.97 -12.86
C GLY A 84 6.99 7.80 -12.39
N VAL A 85 6.76 6.62 -12.95
CA VAL A 85 7.40 5.37 -12.50
C VAL A 85 8.92 5.50 -12.48
N LYS A 86 9.49 6.07 -13.54
CA LYS A 86 10.93 6.26 -13.68
C LYS A 86 11.50 7.24 -12.64
N PHE A 87 10.78 8.33 -12.35
CA PHE A 87 11.22 9.30 -11.32
C PHE A 87 11.17 8.67 -9.93
N ASN A 88 10.09 7.98 -9.60
CA ASN A 88 9.96 7.31 -8.31
C ASN A 88 11.06 6.26 -8.10
N ALA A 89 11.33 5.42 -9.10
CA ALA A 89 12.44 4.48 -9.05
C ALA A 89 13.79 5.18 -8.82
N GLN A 90 14.01 6.32 -9.46
CA GLN A 90 15.27 7.08 -9.33
C GLN A 90 15.45 7.63 -7.93
N TYR A 91 14.38 8.02 -7.22
CA TYR A 91 14.48 8.50 -5.84
C TYR A 91 15.02 7.39 -4.92
N TYR A 92 14.54 6.15 -5.06
CA TYR A 92 15.06 5.00 -4.32
C TYR A 92 16.50 4.67 -4.72
N LYS A 93 16.84 4.71 -6.01
CA LYS A 93 18.21 4.47 -6.51
C LYS A 93 19.20 5.48 -5.92
N ASN A 94 18.85 6.75 -5.89
CA ASN A 94 19.69 7.83 -5.33
C ASN A 94 19.97 7.67 -3.84
N LYS A 95 19.15 6.90 -3.12
CA LYS A 95 19.31 6.61 -1.69
C LYS A 95 19.89 5.23 -1.40
N GLY A 96 20.27 4.46 -2.43
CA GLY A 96 20.71 3.07 -2.25
C GLY A 96 19.62 2.15 -1.69
N LYS A 97 18.35 2.50 -1.95
CA LYS A 97 17.17 1.76 -1.49
C LYS A 97 16.40 1.08 -2.63
N PHE A 98 17.11 0.70 -3.67
CA PHE A 98 16.57 -0.03 -4.81
C PHE A 98 17.21 -1.42 -4.87
N PHE A 99 16.41 -2.48 -4.85
CA PHE A 99 16.84 -3.87 -4.68
C PHE A 99 16.32 -4.76 -5.82
N SER A 100 16.98 -5.90 -6.02
CA SER A 100 16.56 -6.93 -6.99
C SER A 100 15.60 -7.96 -6.42
N LYS A 101 15.47 -8.03 -5.08
CA LYS A 101 14.58 -8.97 -4.39
C LYS A 101 13.53 -8.21 -3.60
N PRO A 102 12.24 -8.63 -3.72
CA PRO A 102 11.14 -7.98 -3.02
C PRO A 102 11.12 -8.28 -1.53
N GLN A 103 10.57 -7.34 -0.78
CA GLN A 103 10.05 -7.54 0.58
C GLN A 103 8.63 -6.97 0.64
N GLU A 104 7.79 -7.47 1.55
CA GLU A 104 6.49 -6.86 1.81
C GLU A 104 6.66 -5.38 2.18
N GLY A 105 5.83 -4.53 1.59
CA GLY A 105 5.92 -3.08 1.73
C GLY A 105 6.87 -2.40 0.74
N ASP A 106 7.63 -3.12 -0.06
CA ASP A 106 8.38 -2.50 -1.15
C ASP A 106 7.42 -1.97 -2.23
N VAL A 107 7.87 -0.95 -2.94
CA VAL A 107 7.24 -0.45 -4.16
C VAL A 107 7.92 -1.12 -5.34
N PHE A 108 7.19 -1.92 -6.11
CA PHE A 108 7.76 -2.57 -7.29
C PHE A 108 7.76 -1.65 -8.51
N PHE A 109 8.67 -1.91 -9.43
CA PHE A 109 8.80 -1.20 -10.71
C PHE A 109 8.96 -2.23 -11.83
N THR A 110 8.03 -2.24 -12.79
CA THR A 110 8.09 -3.17 -13.92
C THR A 110 9.24 -2.83 -14.86
N LYS A 111 9.71 -3.82 -15.64
CA LYS A 111 10.69 -3.62 -16.71
C LYS A 111 10.26 -2.49 -17.64
N GLY A 112 11.19 -1.61 -17.99
CA GLY A 112 10.90 -0.42 -18.76
C GLY A 112 10.25 0.73 -17.97
N PHE A 113 10.04 0.57 -16.65
CA PHE A 113 9.43 1.57 -15.78
C PHE A 113 8.06 2.06 -16.26
N ASN A 114 7.21 1.12 -16.71
CA ASN A 114 5.88 1.44 -17.22
C ASN A 114 4.77 1.38 -16.17
N HIS A 115 5.01 0.65 -15.06
CA HIS A 115 4.02 0.44 -14.02
C HIS A 115 4.64 0.25 -12.64
N THR A 116 3.86 0.52 -11.59
CA THR A 116 4.26 0.42 -10.19
C THR A 116 3.06 0.14 -9.28
N GLY A 117 3.34 -0.40 -8.11
CA GLY A 117 2.40 -0.67 -7.04
C GLY A 117 3.15 -1.20 -5.82
N PHE A 118 2.42 -1.75 -4.86
CA PHE A 118 3.00 -2.33 -3.65
C PHE A 118 3.25 -3.83 -3.78
N VAL A 119 4.36 -4.31 -3.21
CA VAL A 119 4.55 -5.71 -2.86
C VAL A 119 3.69 -5.98 -1.62
N TYR A 120 2.50 -6.55 -1.83
CA TYR A 120 1.51 -6.73 -0.77
C TYR A 120 1.77 -7.94 0.11
N LYS A 121 2.23 -9.05 -0.51
CA LYS A 121 2.59 -10.30 0.17
C LYS A 121 3.56 -11.12 -0.67
N ILE A 122 4.58 -11.68 -0.05
CA ILE A 122 5.49 -12.63 -0.69
C ILE A 122 4.84 -14.02 -0.70
N ILE A 123 4.83 -14.69 -1.86
CA ILE A 123 4.39 -16.09 -2.01
C ILE A 123 5.61 -17.01 -1.89
N ASP A 124 6.63 -16.74 -2.71
CA ASP A 124 7.90 -17.49 -2.73
C ASP A 124 9.05 -16.61 -3.21
N ALA A 125 10.20 -17.20 -3.53
CA ALA A 125 11.39 -16.46 -3.97
C ALA A 125 11.20 -15.69 -5.29
N ASN A 126 10.24 -16.10 -6.13
CA ASN A 126 10.05 -15.59 -7.49
C ASN A 126 8.69 -14.92 -7.71
N THR A 127 7.73 -15.10 -6.80
CA THR A 127 6.35 -14.63 -6.97
C THR A 127 5.83 -13.88 -5.74
N PHE A 128 5.01 -12.88 -5.99
CA PHE A 128 4.41 -12.05 -4.95
C PHE A 128 3.03 -11.54 -5.38
N ILE A 129 2.19 -11.28 -4.38
CA ILE A 129 0.90 -10.59 -4.56
C ILE A 129 1.16 -9.09 -4.50
N THR A 130 0.48 -8.35 -5.37
CA THR A 130 0.55 -6.89 -5.44
C THR A 130 -0.75 -6.23 -4.99
N ASN A 131 -0.66 -4.92 -4.77
CA ASN A 131 -1.79 -4.00 -4.79
C ASN A 131 -1.40 -2.83 -5.70
N GLU A 132 -2.19 -2.58 -6.75
CA GLU A 132 -1.83 -1.73 -7.88
C GLU A 132 -2.94 -0.73 -8.21
N GLY A 133 -2.59 0.54 -8.33
CA GLY A 133 -3.46 1.52 -8.96
C GLY A 133 -3.27 1.55 -10.48
N ASN A 134 -4.30 1.85 -11.21
CA ASN A 134 -4.29 1.91 -12.68
C ASN A 134 -3.93 0.60 -13.38
N HIS A 135 -4.29 -0.53 -12.77
CA HIS A 135 -4.27 -1.82 -13.44
C HIS A 135 -5.63 -2.06 -14.07
N ASN A 136 -5.72 -1.99 -15.40
CA ASN A 136 -6.99 -2.02 -16.13
C ASN A 136 -7.99 -0.96 -15.63
N ASN A 137 -7.53 0.28 -15.43
CA ASN A 137 -8.31 1.44 -14.99
C ASN A 137 -8.91 1.32 -13.58
N LYS A 138 -8.40 0.42 -12.75
CA LYS A 138 -8.88 0.22 -11.38
C LYS A 138 -7.74 -0.03 -10.38
N VAL A 139 -8.07 -0.06 -9.10
CA VAL A 139 -7.21 -0.63 -8.07
C VAL A 139 -7.45 -2.14 -8.04
N ASP A 140 -6.38 -2.90 -8.27
CA ASP A 140 -6.46 -4.34 -8.39
C ASP A 140 -5.35 -5.04 -7.58
N SER A 141 -5.52 -6.34 -7.39
CA SER A 141 -4.52 -7.23 -6.79
C SER A 141 -4.16 -8.31 -7.79
N CYS A 142 -2.87 -8.48 -8.04
CA CYS A 142 -2.35 -9.43 -9.02
C CYS A 142 -1.27 -10.31 -8.40
N VAL A 143 -1.04 -11.47 -9.01
CA VAL A 143 0.19 -12.25 -8.79
C VAL A 143 1.19 -11.85 -9.87
N ARG A 144 2.40 -11.47 -9.46
CA ARG A 144 3.48 -11.09 -10.38
C ARG A 144 4.75 -11.88 -10.12
N SER A 145 5.57 -12.01 -11.17
CA SER A 145 6.89 -12.60 -11.09
C SER A 145 7.96 -11.52 -10.85
N VAL A 146 9.00 -11.88 -10.08
CA VAL A 146 10.21 -11.06 -9.92
C VAL A 146 10.86 -10.77 -11.27
N ASP A 147 10.77 -11.73 -12.23
CA ASP A 147 11.34 -11.58 -13.56
C ASP A 147 10.67 -10.49 -14.42
N GLU A 148 9.47 -10.05 -14.06
CA GLU A 148 8.80 -8.93 -14.72
C GLU A 148 9.31 -7.55 -14.23
N MET A 149 10.09 -7.54 -13.15
CA MET A 149 10.48 -6.32 -12.44
C MET A 149 11.86 -5.82 -12.89
N GLU A 150 11.96 -4.50 -12.96
CA GLU A 150 13.24 -3.78 -12.99
C GLU A 150 13.89 -3.77 -11.60
N GLY A 151 13.07 -3.77 -10.56
CA GLY A 151 13.47 -3.83 -9.18
C GLY A 151 12.42 -3.27 -8.21
N PHE A 152 12.85 -3.13 -6.96
CA PHE A 152 12.00 -2.81 -5.81
C PHE A 152 12.59 -1.66 -5.02
N GLY A 153 11.82 -0.59 -4.86
CA GLY A 153 12.15 0.52 -3.99
C GLY A 153 11.67 0.22 -2.57
N ARG A 154 12.58 0.27 -1.61
CA ARG A 154 12.26 0.03 -0.19
C ARG A 154 12.04 1.35 0.52
N PRO A 155 10.79 1.69 0.89
CA PRO A 155 10.49 2.88 1.66
C PRO A 155 11.12 2.83 3.04
N TRP A 156 11.24 3.98 3.67
CA TRP A 156 11.47 4.05 5.09
C TRP A 156 10.13 3.89 5.82
N TRP A 157 10.00 2.83 6.60
CA TRP A 157 8.83 2.58 7.44
C TRP A 157 9.13 2.92 8.89
N THR A 158 8.21 3.56 9.59
CA THR A 158 8.20 3.57 11.04
C THR A 158 8.05 2.13 11.52
N PRO A 159 8.84 1.68 12.50
CA PRO A 159 8.66 0.34 13.06
C PRO A 159 7.22 0.11 13.51
N GLU A 160 6.71 -1.10 13.30
CA GLU A 160 5.42 -1.50 13.82
C GLU A 160 5.48 -1.51 15.35
N ASP A 161 4.34 -1.19 16.00
CA ASP A 161 4.24 -1.39 17.43
C ASP A 161 4.41 -2.88 17.72
N PRO A 162 5.09 -3.25 18.82
CA PRO A 162 5.14 -4.64 19.22
C PRO A 162 3.70 -5.16 19.37
N GLU A 163 3.41 -6.32 18.77
CA GLU A 163 2.12 -6.96 19.00
C GLU A 163 1.90 -7.08 20.52
N PRO A 164 0.71 -6.73 21.03
CA PRO A 164 0.42 -6.93 22.44
C PRO A 164 0.72 -8.40 22.75
N THR A 165 1.60 -8.61 23.72
CA THR A 165 1.88 -9.97 24.22
C THR A 165 0.53 -10.61 24.51
N PRO A 166 0.21 -11.78 23.92
CA PRO A 166 -1.07 -12.42 24.20
C PRO A 166 -1.16 -12.62 25.72
N GLU A 167 -2.17 -12.01 26.34
CA GLU A 167 -2.41 -12.23 27.77
C GLU A 167 -2.58 -13.74 27.98
N PRO A 168 -1.83 -14.34 28.89
CA PRO A 168 -1.98 -15.77 29.14
C PRO A 168 -3.41 -16.01 29.62
N ASP A 169 -4.12 -16.89 28.90
CA ASP A 169 -5.36 -17.54 29.32
C ASP A 169 -6.64 -16.70 29.51
N LYS A 170 -6.94 -15.72 28.66
CA LYS A 170 -8.34 -15.33 28.52
C LYS A 170 -9.14 -16.38 27.74
N LYS A 171 -9.74 -17.31 28.49
CA LYS A 171 -10.72 -18.26 27.91
C LYS A 171 -11.96 -17.48 27.50
N VAL A 172 -12.25 -17.44 26.21
CA VAL A 172 -13.53 -16.93 25.72
C VAL A 172 -14.53 -18.09 25.77
N TYR A 173 -15.51 -17.99 26.65
CA TYR A 173 -16.63 -18.91 26.67
C TYR A 173 -17.69 -18.40 25.72
N ILE A 174 -18.03 -19.19 24.69
CA ILE A 174 -19.12 -18.88 23.77
C ILE A 174 -20.24 -19.86 24.10
N ASP A 175 -21.32 -19.38 24.71
CA ASP A 175 -22.53 -20.17 24.89
C ASP A 175 -23.29 -20.21 23.56
N VAL A 176 -23.25 -21.38 22.91
CA VAL A 176 -23.99 -21.62 21.66
C VAL A 176 -25.26 -22.38 21.99
N ASN A 177 -26.39 -21.70 22.04
CA ASN A 177 -27.69 -22.32 22.19
C ASN A 177 -28.23 -22.81 20.85
N ILE A 178 -28.04 -24.09 20.53
CA ILE A 178 -28.55 -24.71 19.30
C ILE A 178 -29.95 -25.27 19.58
N LYS A 179 -30.97 -24.63 19.01
CA LYS A 179 -32.37 -25.02 19.21
C LYS A 179 -32.85 -26.18 18.34
N GLN A 180 -32.07 -26.60 17.34
CA GLN A 180 -32.39 -27.76 16.48
C GLN A 180 -31.14 -28.46 15.97
N PRO A 181 -31.08 -29.81 16.02
CA PRO A 181 -29.96 -30.58 15.49
C PRO A 181 -30.20 -30.88 14.01
N GLN A 182 -29.65 -30.08 13.12
CA GLN A 182 -29.45 -30.44 11.73
C GLN A 182 -28.08 -29.92 11.35
N ASP A 183 -27.27 -30.74 10.70
CA ASP A 183 -25.88 -30.52 10.31
C ASP A 183 -25.50 -29.07 10.05
N VAL A 184 -24.96 -28.40 11.06
CA VAL A 184 -24.50 -27.03 10.96
C VAL A 184 -23.02 -27.02 11.29
N ASP A 185 -22.17 -26.83 10.30
CA ASP A 185 -20.78 -26.51 10.51
C ASP A 185 -20.65 -25.07 11.02
N ILE A 186 -20.35 -24.94 12.32
CA ILE A 186 -20.11 -23.60 12.91
C ILE A 186 -18.63 -23.28 12.74
N ILE A 187 -18.32 -22.38 11.79
CA ILE A 187 -16.98 -21.82 11.63
C ILE A 187 -16.94 -20.50 12.41
N ILE A 188 -16.27 -20.52 13.57
CA ILE A 188 -16.04 -19.31 14.37
C ILE A 188 -14.69 -18.71 13.99
N ASN A 189 -14.68 -17.64 13.21
CA ASN A 189 -13.51 -16.85 12.93
C ASN A 189 -13.43 -15.68 13.93
N ILE A 190 -12.62 -15.81 14.97
CA ILE A 190 -12.40 -14.72 15.93
C ILE A 190 -11.22 -13.88 15.43
N ASN A 191 -11.51 -12.83 14.69
CA ASN A 191 -10.48 -11.92 14.15
C ASN A 191 -10.15 -10.75 15.10
N LYS A 192 -10.93 -10.52 16.16
CA LYS A 192 -10.68 -9.45 17.13
C LYS A 192 -11.47 -9.65 18.42
N VAL A 193 -10.80 -9.58 19.56
CA VAL A 193 -11.44 -9.49 20.87
C VAL A 193 -11.46 -8.02 21.27
N PHE A 194 -12.66 -7.45 21.44
CA PHE A 194 -12.81 -6.12 22.05
C PHE A 194 -12.99 -6.31 23.56
N THR A 195 -12.12 -5.70 24.36
CA THR A 195 -12.33 -5.54 25.79
C THR A 195 -12.97 -4.20 26.04
N SER A 196 -14.09 -4.17 26.74
CA SER A 196 -14.75 -2.98 27.28
C SER A 196 -13.94 -2.38 28.40
#